data_b56615e86235574b596cf41bbf36538c
#
_entry.id   b56615e86235574b596cf41bbf36538c
#
_cell.length_a   1.000
_cell.length_b   1.000
_cell.length_c   1.000
_cell.angle_alpha   90.00
_cell.angle_beta   90.00
_cell.angle_gamma   90.00
#
_symmetry.space_group_name_H-M   'P 1'
#
loop_
_entity.id
_entity.type
_entity.pdbx_description
1 polymer ?
#
loop_
_entity_poly.entity_id
_entity_poly.type
_entity_poly.pdbx_seq_one_letter_code
_entity_poly.pdbx_strand_id
1 'polypeptide(L)'
;MKKNMRRWEAVLICMALLFSLFSLHTVEAKDEETPKTIFPVHVIHKTGDDKENFVIVIMGDGYTADEQDKFLQDAKQKAQGMLRWSPYKEYSDHINIYAVQAVSNESGISVYGGKNADTYFHVKVYGKAAGFSNGGDEKAKELRQDLEQNYLDRGANVATIHVLCNSE
;
A
#
# COMPACT_ATOMS: atom_id res chain seq x y z
N MET A 1 45.32 31.63 -42.36
CA MET A 1 44.30 30.58 -42.38
C MET A 1 44.54 29.46 -41.38
N LYS A 2 45.74 29.02 -41.04
CA LYS A 2 46.04 27.90 -40.10
C LYS A 2 45.61 28.12 -38.64
N LYS A 3 45.53 29.39 -38.16
CA LYS A 3 45.22 29.69 -36.72
C LYS A 3 43.74 29.49 -36.36
N ASN A 4 42.83 29.66 -37.32
CA ASN A 4 41.38 29.48 -37.10
C ASN A 4 40.97 28.00 -37.15
N MET A 5 41.64 27.17 -37.95
CA MET A 5 41.38 25.75 -38.07
C MET A 5 41.58 25.02 -36.71
N ARG A 6 42.66 25.30 -35.99
CA ARG A 6 42.96 24.69 -34.68
C ARG A 6 41.94 25.08 -33.59
N ARG A 7 41.30 26.24 -33.73
CA ARG A 7 40.24 26.70 -32.79
C ARG A 7 38.93 25.94 -33.01
N TRP A 8 38.63 25.61 -34.27
CA TRP A 8 37.42 24.84 -34.60
C TRP A 8 37.58 23.36 -34.22
N GLU A 9 38.75 22.79 -34.34
CA GLU A 9 39.06 21.41 -33.89
C GLU A 9 38.91 21.28 -32.37
N ALA A 10 39.38 22.27 -31.61
CA ALA A 10 39.22 22.30 -30.13
C ALA A 10 37.74 22.42 -29.70
N VAL A 11 36.94 23.20 -30.43
CA VAL A 11 35.49 23.34 -30.14
C VAL A 11 34.74 22.01 -30.46
N LEU A 12 35.08 21.32 -31.55
CA LEU A 12 34.49 20.07 -31.91
C LEU A 12 34.82 18.96 -30.89
N ILE A 13 36.07 18.95 -30.40
CA ILE A 13 36.49 17.98 -29.37
C ILE A 13 35.75 18.26 -28.02
N CYS A 14 35.63 19.52 -27.64
CA CYS A 14 34.85 19.88 -26.44
C CYS A 14 33.37 19.51 -26.56
N MET A 15 32.75 19.73 -27.73
CA MET A 15 31.36 19.31 -27.97
C MET A 15 31.19 17.78 -27.94
N ALA A 16 32.14 17.04 -28.50
CA ALA A 16 32.12 15.58 -28.47
C ALA A 16 32.27 15.03 -27.04
N LEU A 17 33.11 15.65 -26.21
CA LEU A 17 33.28 15.30 -24.80
C LEU A 17 32.05 15.64 -23.95
N LEU A 18 31.38 16.77 -24.22
CA LEU A 18 30.12 17.12 -23.55
C LEU A 18 28.98 16.18 -23.95
N PHE A 19 28.95 15.73 -25.21
CA PHE A 19 27.95 14.77 -25.69
C PHE A 19 28.16 13.37 -25.09
N SER A 20 29.41 12.96 -24.85
CA SER A 20 29.73 11.67 -24.20
C SER A 20 29.38 11.66 -22.70
N LEU A 21 29.40 12.81 -22.03
CA LEU A 21 28.97 12.95 -20.64
C LEU A 21 27.43 12.93 -20.49
N PHE A 22 26.71 13.31 -21.54
CA PHE A 22 25.23 13.28 -21.53
C PHE A 22 24.65 11.87 -21.80
N SER A 23 25.43 10.99 -22.41
CA SER A 23 24.98 9.61 -22.74
C SER A 23 25.12 8.60 -21.60
N LEU A 24 25.61 9.01 -20.41
CA LEU A 24 25.85 8.11 -19.27
C LEU A 24 24.77 8.17 -18.19
N HIS A 25 23.66 8.86 -18.43
CA HIS A 25 22.52 8.86 -17.51
C HIS A 25 21.25 8.33 -18.18
N THR A 26 21.34 7.20 -18.86
CA THR A 26 20.18 6.31 -18.87
C THR A 26 20.13 5.68 -17.49
N VAL A 27 19.43 6.31 -16.58
CA VAL A 27 18.86 5.60 -15.43
C VAL A 27 18.00 4.52 -16.06
N GLU A 28 18.53 3.29 -16.09
CA GLU A 28 17.72 2.11 -16.27
C GLU A 28 16.64 2.23 -15.18
N ALA A 29 15.43 2.60 -15.59
CA ALA A 29 14.26 2.42 -14.75
C ALA A 29 14.23 0.92 -14.51
N LYS A 30 14.70 0.49 -13.34
CA LYS A 30 14.44 -0.83 -12.84
C LYS A 30 12.92 -0.94 -12.88
N ASP A 31 12.39 -1.74 -13.79
CA ASP A 31 11.00 -2.17 -13.72
C ASP A 31 10.86 -2.73 -12.31
N GLU A 32 10.31 -1.93 -11.40
CA GLU A 32 9.80 -2.46 -10.14
C GLU A 32 8.71 -3.42 -10.58
N GLU A 33 9.05 -4.70 -10.59
CA GLU A 33 8.06 -5.77 -10.69
C GLU A 33 7.04 -5.45 -9.60
N THR A 34 5.88 -4.95 -10.02
CA THR A 34 4.77 -4.67 -9.12
C THR A 34 4.55 -5.94 -8.30
N PRO A 35 4.64 -5.89 -6.97
CA PRO A 35 4.51 -7.07 -6.13
C PRO A 35 3.23 -7.80 -6.53
N LYS A 36 3.35 -9.09 -6.82
CA LYS A 36 2.22 -9.92 -7.28
C LYS A 36 1.37 -10.34 -6.08
N THR A 37 0.74 -9.36 -5.45
CA THR A 37 -0.22 -9.57 -4.37
C THR A 37 -1.61 -9.90 -4.92
N ILE A 38 -2.44 -10.59 -4.12
CA ILE A 38 -3.83 -10.95 -4.47
C ILE A 38 -4.64 -9.70 -4.79
N PHE A 39 -4.46 -8.64 -4.00
CA PHE A 39 -5.09 -7.33 -4.20
C PHE A 39 -4.06 -6.21 -4.22
N PRO A 40 -4.38 -5.06 -4.83
CA PRO A 40 -3.54 -3.87 -4.76
C PRO A 40 -3.26 -3.44 -3.32
N VAL A 41 -2.00 -3.10 -3.04
CA VAL A 41 -1.54 -2.63 -1.73
C VAL A 41 -1.08 -1.19 -1.85
N HIS A 42 -1.51 -0.36 -0.91
CA HIS A 42 -1.16 1.06 -0.87
C HIS A 42 -0.44 1.41 0.42
N VAL A 43 0.63 2.15 0.29
CA VAL A 43 1.34 2.74 1.43
C VAL A 43 0.52 3.90 1.97
N ILE A 44 0.07 3.82 3.22
CA ILE A 44 -0.64 4.91 3.90
C ILE A 44 0.31 5.73 4.77
N HIS A 45 1.20 5.05 5.47
CA HIS A 45 2.22 5.65 6.33
C HIS A 45 3.42 4.72 6.37
N LYS A 46 4.62 5.21 6.03
CA LYS A 46 5.85 4.42 6.08
C LYS A 46 6.97 5.28 6.65
N THR A 47 7.64 4.79 7.68
CA THR A 47 8.70 5.49 8.41
C THR A 47 10.05 4.79 8.33
N GLY A 48 10.08 3.53 7.91
CA GLY A 48 11.32 2.75 7.78
C GLY A 48 11.08 1.34 7.26
N ASP A 49 12.08 0.49 7.42
CA ASP A 49 12.00 -0.92 7.03
C ASP A 49 10.91 -1.66 7.79
N ASP A 50 10.19 -2.55 7.11
CA ASP A 50 9.07 -3.28 7.71
C ASP A 50 9.52 -4.25 8.82
N LYS A 51 10.78 -4.68 8.80
CA LYS A 51 11.38 -5.53 9.85
C LYS A 51 11.59 -4.81 11.18
N GLU A 52 11.87 -3.52 11.11
CA GLU A 52 12.18 -2.68 12.25
C GLU A 52 10.97 -1.95 12.80
N ASN A 53 9.86 -1.98 12.06
CA ASN A 53 8.65 -1.24 12.35
C ASN A 53 7.46 -2.14 12.69
N PHE A 54 6.53 -1.60 13.45
CA PHE A 54 5.25 -2.22 13.73
C PHE A 54 4.34 -2.08 12.50
N VAL A 55 4.12 -3.17 11.78
CA VAL A 55 3.33 -3.17 10.53
C VAL A 55 1.85 -3.34 10.84
N ILE A 56 1.06 -2.35 10.45
CA ILE A 56 -0.41 -2.34 10.53
C ILE A 56 -0.97 -2.47 9.12
N VAL A 57 -1.93 -3.36 8.93
CA VAL A 57 -2.65 -3.52 7.66
C VAL A 57 -4.12 -3.18 7.85
N ILE A 58 -4.64 -2.29 7.01
CA ILE A 58 -6.07 -1.95 6.93
C ILE A 58 -6.64 -2.65 5.70
N MET A 59 -7.64 -3.49 5.90
CA MET A 59 -8.34 -4.23 4.85
C MET A 59 -9.79 -3.75 4.76
N GLY A 60 -10.32 -3.60 3.55
CA GLY A 60 -11.71 -3.17 3.33
C GLY A 60 -12.67 -4.35 3.30
N ASP A 61 -13.81 -4.25 4.00
CA ASP A 61 -14.93 -5.17 3.86
C ASP A 61 -16.22 -4.40 3.51
N GLY A 62 -16.95 -4.87 2.51
CA GLY A 62 -18.15 -4.21 2.01
C GLY A 62 -17.88 -3.03 1.07
N TYR A 63 -16.67 -2.90 0.55
CA TYR A 63 -16.36 -1.94 -0.53
C TYR A 63 -16.33 -2.69 -1.86
N THR A 64 -17.22 -2.30 -2.79
CA THR A 64 -17.27 -2.83 -4.15
C THR A 64 -16.11 -2.29 -5.00
N ALA A 65 -15.99 -2.78 -6.24
CA ALA A 65 -14.97 -2.29 -7.18
C ALA A 65 -15.07 -0.76 -7.42
N ASP A 66 -16.29 -0.23 -7.48
CA ASP A 66 -16.52 1.21 -7.71
C ASP A 66 -16.29 2.05 -6.44
N GLU A 67 -16.18 1.42 -5.27
CA GLU A 67 -16.00 2.09 -3.98
C GLU A 67 -14.54 2.03 -3.48
N GLN A 68 -13.60 1.56 -4.28
CA GLN A 68 -12.21 1.41 -3.85
C GLN A 68 -11.51 2.75 -3.56
N ASP A 69 -11.87 3.82 -4.24
CA ASP A 69 -11.37 5.15 -3.92
C ASP A 69 -11.90 5.64 -2.57
N LYS A 70 -13.18 5.35 -2.25
CA LYS A 70 -13.78 5.62 -0.92
C LYS A 70 -13.02 4.83 0.15
N PHE A 71 -12.77 3.54 -0.07
CA PHE A 71 -11.98 2.73 0.85
C PHE A 71 -10.62 3.35 1.18
N LEU A 72 -9.88 3.81 0.15
CA LEU A 72 -8.56 4.41 0.38
C LEU A 72 -8.65 5.73 1.16
N GLN A 73 -9.69 6.53 0.98
CA GLN A 73 -9.92 7.73 1.76
C GLN A 73 -10.24 7.38 3.22
N ASP A 74 -11.13 6.42 3.44
CA ASP A 74 -11.51 5.94 4.78
C ASP A 74 -10.31 5.31 5.51
N ALA A 75 -9.48 4.54 4.81
CA ALA A 75 -8.25 3.96 5.36
C ALA A 75 -7.23 5.04 5.76
N LYS A 76 -7.04 6.09 4.96
CA LYS A 76 -6.20 7.24 5.30
C LYS A 76 -6.72 7.96 6.53
N GLN A 77 -8.03 8.21 6.61
CA GLN A 77 -8.66 8.87 7.75
C GLN A 77 -8.51 8.02 9.03
N LYS A 78 -8.72 6.70 8.92
CA LYS A 78 -8.51 5.75 10.02
C LYS A 78 -7.08 5.78 10.53
N ALA A 79 -6.09 5.70 9.63
CA ALA A 79 -4.68 5.76 9.98
C ALA A 79 -4.30 7.07 10.67
N GLN A 80 -4.75 8.22 10.14
CA GLN A 80 -4.54 9.53 10.76
C GLN A 80 -5.20 9.61 12.14
N GLY A 81 -6.38 9.03 12.32
CA GLY A 81 -7.04 8.93 13.60
C GLY A 81 -6.23 8.13 14.61
N MET A 82 -5.75 6.96 14.20
CA MET A 82 -4.91 6.10 15.05
C MET A 82 -3.64 6.80 15.53
N LEU A 83 -2.90 7.43 14.61
CA LEU A 83 -1.63 8.11 14.89
C LEU A 83 -1.77 9.37 15.77
N ARG A 84 -2.99 9.83 16.06
CA ARG A 84 -3.24 10.96 17.00
C ARG A 84 -3.39 10.53 18.45
N TRP A 85 -3.61 9.23 18.70
CA TRP A 85 -3.94 8.72 20.03
C TRP A 85 -2.89 7.76 20.57
N SER A 86 -2.67 7.80 21.86
CA SER A 86 -1.82 6.85 22.59
C SER A 86 -2.35 5.41 22.45
N PRO A 87 -1.49 4.39 22.27
CA PRO A 87 -0.01 4.48 22.24
C PRO A 87 0.58 4.77 20.84
N TYR A 88 -0.20 4.78 19.78
CA TYR A 88 0.31 4.92 18.40
C TYR A 88 0.99 6.26 18.15
N LYS A 89 0.56 7.32 18.84
CA LYS A 89 1.14 8.66 18.71
C LYS A 89 2.61 8.68 19.12
N GLU A 90 2.94 8.03 20.24
CA GLU A 90 4.29 8.01 20.80
C GLU A 90 5.27 7.16 19.97
N TYR A 91 4.74 6.21 19.22
CA TYR A 91 5.51 5.27 18.37
C TYR A 91 5.31 5.53 16.88
N SER A 92 4.77 6.68 16.49
CA SER A 92 4.44 6.97 15.09
C SER A 92 5.61 6.83 14.13
N ASP A 93 6.84 7.10 14.60
CA ASP A 93 8.08 6.99 13.82
C ASP A 93 8.57 5.53 13.66
N HIS A 94 7.91 4.59 14.30
CA HIS A 94 8.18 3.15 14.25
C HIS A 94 6.97 2.34 13.77
N ILE A 95 6.07 2.96 13.03
CA ILE A 95 4.85 2.31 12.50
C ILE A 95 4.82 2.45 11.00
N ASN A 96 4.57 1.35 10.31
CA ASN A 96 4.20 1.33 8.89
C ASN A 96 2.74 0.90 8.76
N ILE A 97 1.97 1.61 7.93
CA ILE A 97 0.54 1.32 7.69
C ILE A 97 0.30 1.14 6.21
N TYR A 98 -0.30 0.01 5.86
CA TYR A 98 -0.68 -0.34 4.50
C TYR A 98 -2.19 -0.53 4.40
N ALA A 99 -2.76 -0.26 3.22
CA ALA A 99 -4.14 -0.55 2.90
C ALA A 99 -4.22 -1.58 1.78
N VAL A 100 -5.09 -2.59 1.92
CA VAL A 100 -5.34 -3.64 0.93
C VAL A 100 -6.73 -3.48 0.37
N GLN A 101 -6.84 -3.28 -0.95
CA GLN A 101 -8.09 -3.05 -1.68
C GLN A 101 -8.85 -4.35 -1.94
N ALA A 102 -9.28 -5.06 -0.89
CA ALA A 102 -10.14 -6.22 -1.05
C ALA A 102 -11.52 -5.79 -1.59
N VAL A 103 -11.93 -6.44 -2.69
CA VAL A 103 -13.19 -6.09 -3.38
C VAL A 103 -14.31 -7.01 -2.92
N SER A 104 -15.40 -6.43 -2.45
CA SER A 104 -16.64 -7.13 -2.09
C SER A 104 -17.63 -7.16 -3.25
N ASN A 105 -18.50 -8.19 -3.29
CA ASN A 105 -19.56 -8.28 -4.30
C ASN A 105 -20.70 -7.29 -4.02
N GLU A 106 -20.96 -7.00 -2.73
CA GLU A 106 -22.00 -6.06 -2.30
C GLU A 106 -21.44 -4.99 -1.37
N SER A 107 -22.02 -3.79 -1.48
CA SER A 107 -21.71 -2.65 -0.61
C SER A 107 -22.33 -2.80 0.77
N GLY A 108 -21.63 -2.30 1.79
CA GLY A 108 -22.11 -2.19 3.14
C GLY A 108 -21.72 -3.37 4.04
N ILE A 109 -22.39 -3.49 5.19
CA ILE A 109 -22.07 -4.46 6.24
C ILE A 109 -23.20 -5.45 6.45
N SER A 110 -22.87 -6.67 6.89
CA SER A 110 -23.86 -7.63 7.40
C SER A 110 -24.20 -7.33 8.86
N VAL A 111 -25.48 -7.41 9.21
CA VAL A 111 -25.97 -7.20 10.58
C VAL A 111 -26.74 -8.43 11.03
N TYR A 112 -26.50 -8.89 12.25
CA TYR A 112 -27.22 -10.03 12.81
C TYR A 112 -28.72 -9.73 12.92
N GLY A 113 -29.54 -10.61 12.35
CA GLY A 113 -30.99 -10.43 12.29
C GLY A 113 -31.49 -9.39 11.29
N GLY A 114 -30.60 -8.83 10.47
CA GLY A 114 -30.90 -7.81 9.46
C GLY A 114 -30.28 -8.11 8.11
N LYS A 115 -29.72 -7.08 7.46
CA LYS A 115 -29.03 -7.17 6.17
C LYS A 115 -27.93 -8.24 6.21
N ASN A 116 -27.83 -9.04 5.16
CA ASN A 116 -26.73 -9.96 4.93
C ASN A 116 -26.11 -9.62 3.58
N ALA A 117 -25.02 -8.85 3.60
CA ALA A 117 -24.31 -8.44 2.41
C ALA A 117 -23.22 -9.47 2.04
N ASP A 118 -23.05 -9.75 0.75
CA ASP A 118 -21.99 -10.62 0.24
C ASP A 118 -20.66 -9.83 0.17
N THR A 119 -20.03 -9.70 1.32
CA THR A 119 -18.76 -8.98 1.46
C THR A 119 -17.57 -9.94 1.43
N TYR A 120 -16.35 -9.41 1.15
CA TYR A 120 -15.18 -10.26 0.98
C TYR A 120 -14.82 -11.04 2.25
N PHE A 121 -14.77 -10.37 3.40
CA PHE A 121 -14.42 -11.00 4.68
C PHE A 121 -15.63 -11.51 5.46
N HIS A 122 -16.83 -11.27 4.97
CA HIS A 122 -18.08 -11.64 5.64
C HIS A 122 -18.14 -11.18 7.10
N VAL A 123 -17.65 -9.94 7.37
CA VAL A 123 -17.77 -9.38 8.70
C VAL A 123 -19.22 -9.13 9.03
N LYS A 124 -19.64 -9.59 10.21
CA LYS A 124 -21.00 -9.44 10.71
C LYS A 124 -21.02 -8.68 12.01
N VAL A 125 -21.91 -7.70 12.10
CA VAL A 125 -22.07 -6.87 13.30
C VAL A 125 -23.17 -7.48 14.19
N TYR A 126 -22.85 -7.59 15.49
CA TYR A 126 -23.71 -8.13 16.55
C TYR A 126 -23.85 -7.05 17.64
N GLY A 127 -24.75 -6.09 17.44
CA GLY A 127 -24.89 -4.96 18.36
C GLY A 127 -23.63 -4.08 18.40
N LYS A 128 -22.85 -4.15 19.49
CA LYS A 128 -21.59 -3.40 19.64
C LYS A 128 -20.32 -4.20 19.27
N ALA A 129 -20.47 -5.44 18.89
CA ALA A 129 -19.39 -6.32 18.50
C ALA A 129 -19.46 -6.62 16.99
N ALA A 130 -18.33 -6.92 16.40
CA ALA A 130 -18.25 -7.43 15.02
C ALA A 130 -17.29 -8.64 14.99
N GLY A 131 -17.52 -9.52 14.06
CA GLY A 131 -16.66 -10.69 13.88
C GLY A 131 -16.76 -11.26 12.48
N PHE A 132 -15.78 -12.07 12.11
CA PHE A 132 -15.80 -12.82 10.87
C PHE A 132 -16.88 -13.91 10.89
N SER A 133 -17.42 -14.20 9.73
CA SER A 133 -18.31 -15.34 9.49
C SER A 133 -17.94 -16.00 8.16
N ASN A 134 -18.45 -17.21 7.92
CA ASN A 134 -18.31 -17.91 6.64
C ASN A 134 -16.86 -17.97 6.08
N GLY A 135 -15.85 -18.18 6.94
CA GLY A 135 -14.44 -18.29 6.54
C GLY A 135 -13.75 -16.95 6.25
N GLY A 136 -14.31 -15.83 6.69
CA GLY A 136 -13.69 -14.52 6.53
C GLY A 136 -12.36 -14.35 7.27
N ASP A 137 -12.19 -15.05 8.39
CA ASP A 137 -10.94 -15.13 9.14
C ASP A 137 -9.83 -15.86 8.37
N GLU A 138 -10.17 -16.92 7.62
CA GLU A 138 -9.20 -17.60 6.77
C GLU A 138 -8.76 -16.72 5.59
N LYS A 139 -9.68 -15.95 4.97
CA LYS A 139 -9.34 -14.97 3.95
C LYS A 139 -8.42 -13.87 4.48
N ALA A 140 -8.65 -13.40 5.70
CA ALA A 140 -7.77 -12.41 6.34
C ALA A 140 -6.36 -12.97 6.59
N LYS A 141 -6.25 -14.24 6.97
CA LYS A 141 -4.95 -14.93 7.10
C LYS A 141 -4.25 -15.10 5.75
N GLU A 142 -4.97 -15.47 4.71
CA GLU A 142 -4.44 -15.61 3.36
C GLU A 142 -3.84 -14.30 2.86
N LEU A 143 -4.56 -13.19 2.99
CA LEU A 143 -4.05 -11.87 2.60
C LEU A 143 -2.87 -11.42 3.46
N ARG A 144 -2.86 -11.77 4.75
CA ARG A 144 -1.71 -11.52 5.61
C ARG A 144 -0.47 -12.25 5.09
N GLN A 145 -0.58 -13.54 4.79
CA GLN A 145 0.51 -14.36 4.27
C GLN A 145 0.99 -13.85 2.91
N ASP A 146 0.07 -13.44 2.04
CA ASP A 146 0.38 -12.85 0.75
C ASP A 146 1.23 -11.59 0.90
N LEU A 147 0.86 -10.68 1.80
CA LEU A 147 1.63 -9.47 2.10
C LEU A 147 3.02 -9.78 2.63
N GLU A 148 3.14 -10.69 3.60
CA GLU A 148 4.40 -11.07 4.24
C GLU A 148 5.36 -11.77 3.26
N GLN A 149 4.83 -12.46 2.25
CA GLN A 149 5.62 -13.19 1.26
C GLN A 149 5.97 -12.37 0.02
N ASN A 150 5.05 -11.52 -0.43
CA ASN A 150 5.10 -10.93 -1.75
C ASN A 150 5.22 -9.40 -1.77
N TYR A 151 5.01 -8.72 -0.64
CA TYR A 151 4.99 -7.26 -0.61
C TYR A 151 5.95 -6.63 0.42
N LEU A 152 5.91 -7.09 1.67
CA LEU A 152 6.73 -6.53 2.74
C LEU A 152 8.22 -6.88 2.59
N ASP A 153 9.08 -6.15 3.28
CA ASP A 153 10.50 -6.46 3.34
C ASP A 153 10.70 -7.90 3.84
N ARG A 154 11.60 -8.63 3.19
CA ARG A 154 11.81 -10.06 3.45
C ARG A 154 12.05 -10.36 4.94
N GLY A 155 11.14 -11.12 5.53
CA GLY A 155 11.18 -11.51 6.95
C GLY A 155 10.49 -10.53 7.88
N ALA A 156 9.82 -9.51 7.34
CA ALA A 156 8.86 -8.71 8.10
C ALA A 156 7.56 -9.47 8.35
N ASN A 157 6.84 -9.08 9.39
CA ASN A 157 5.55 -9.68 9.75
C ASN A 157 4.50 -8.59 9.97
N VAL A 158 3.28 -8.88 9.60
CA VAL A 158 2.12 -8.04 9.93
C VAL A 158 1.83 -8.18 11.44
N ALA A 159 1.96 -7.09 12.18
CA ALA A 159 1.73 -7.07 13.62
C ALA A 159 0.23 -7.08 13.94
N THR A 160 -0.57 -6.31 13.20
CA THR A 160 -2.03 -6.28 13.39
C THR A 160 -2.77 -5.98 12.09
N ILE A 161 -4.01 -6.48 12.01
CA ILE A 161 -4.94 -6.23 10.93
C ILE A 161 -6.15 -5.50 11.47
N HIS A 162 -6.54 -4.43 10.80
CA HIS A 162 -7.80 -3.72 11.01
C HIS A 162 -8.71 -3.92 9.80
N VAL A 163 -9.84 -4.58 9.99
CA VAL A 163 -10.86 -4.64 8.95
C VAL A 163 -11.77 -3.43 9.06
N LEU A 164 -11.78 -2.62 8.03
CA LEU A 164 -12.61 -1.44 7.92
C LEU A 164 -13.87 -1.80 7.15
N CYS A 165 -15.01 -1.75 7.82
CA CYS A 165 -16.29 -2.07 7.22
C CYS A 165 -16.94 -0.83 6.61
N ASN A 166 -17.45 -0.95 5.38
CA ASN A 166 -18.22 0.10 4.71
C ASN A 166 -19.57 0.27 5.41
N SER A 167 -19.67 1.26 6.29
CA SER A 167 -20.92 1.65 6.91
C SER A 167 -21.43 2.94 6.25
N GLU A 168 -22.46 2.84 5.45
CA GLU A 168 -23.21 4.02 5.01
C GLU A 168 -24.07 4.58 6.12
#